data_17f482fcc0487d120945f7bc59b51c66
#
_entry.id   17f482fcc0487d120945f7bc59b51c66
#
_cell.length_a   1.000
_cell.length_b   1.000
_cell.length_c   1.000
_cell.angle_alpha   90.00
_cell.angle_beta   90.00
_cell.angle_gamma   90.00
#
_symmetry.space_group_name_H-M   'P 1'
#
loop_
_entity.id
_entity.type
_entity.pdbx_description
1 polymer ?
#
loop_
_entity_poly.entity_id
_entity_poly.type
_entity_poly.pdbx_seq_one_letter_code
_entity_poly.pdbx_strand_id
1 'polypeptide(L)'
;ADAREVDVNYSIRNNSQRMARLDFSTSQRIEILTKNSAGAVIDRWSDDRSFQPQEGIVVINPNERIEYREKISTRDMKHGQAYEVEAMLKTDPDFRLQKPLTPR
;
A
#
# COMPACT_ATOMS: atom_id res chain seq x y z
N ALA A 1 6.96 -17.72 12.41
CA ALA A 1 6.29 -16.54 11.89
C ALA A 1 4.84 -16.50 12.35
N ASP A 2 4.38 -15.32 12.65
CA ASP A 2 2.99 -15.15 13.06
C ASP A 2 2.08 -15.25 11.83
N ALA A 3 1.17 -16.23 11.85
CA ALA A 3 0.22 -16.41 10.77
C ALA A 3 -0.82 -15.27 10.67
N ARG A 4 -0.75 -14.31 11.58
CA ARG A 4 -1.66 -13.16 11.61
C ARG A 4 -1.14 -11.95 10.86
N GLU A 5 -0.06 -12.12 10.11
CA GLU A 5 0.52 -11.06 9.30
C GLU A 5 0.66 -11.52 7.86
N VAL A 6 0.48 -10.58 6.94
CA VAL A 6 0.66 -10.81 5.51
C VAL A 6 1.62 -9.75 4.99
N ASP A 7 2.58 -10.18 4.18
CA ASP A 7 3.51 -9.28 3.51
C ASP A 7 2.84 -8.67 2.28
N VAL A 8 2.91 -7.35 2.17
CA VAL A 8 2.42 -6.63 1.00
C VAL A 8 3.62 -6.01 0.29
N ASN A 9 3.79 -6.37 -0.97
CA ASN A 9 4.81 -5.79 -1.83
C ASN A 9 4.12 -4.91 -2.87
N TYR A 10 4.48 -3.65 -2.89
CA TYR A 10 3.94 -2.69 -3.83
C TYR A 10 5.09 -2.09 -4.64
N SER A 11 5.05 -2.28 -5.94
CA SER A 11 6.11 -1.77 -6.81
C SER A 11 5.52 -0.94 -7.94
N ILE A 12 6.28 0.09 -8.34
CA ILE A 12 5.91 0.98 -9.43
C ILE A 12 7.12 1.10 -10.35
N ARG A 13 6.88 0.90 -11.65
CA ARG A 13 7.90 1.04 -12.67
C ARG A 13 7.53 2.20 -13.60
N ASN A 14 8.52 3.01 -13.91
CA ASN A 14 8.34 4.09 -14.88
C ASN A 14 8.58 3.54 -16.29
N ASN A 15 7.50 3.29 -17.03
CA ASN A 15 7.57 2.79 -18.40
C ASN A 15 7.61 3.90 -19.46
N SER A 16 7.66 5.16 -19.02
CA SER A 16 7.73 6.28 -19.93
C SER A 16 9.18 6.61 -20.30
N GLN A 17 9.35 7.51 -21.24
CA GLN A 17 10.66 8.00 -21.65
C GLN A 17 11.10 9.22 -20.84
N ARG A 18 10.27 9.65 -19.89
CA ARG A 18 10.53 10.83 -19.07
C ARG A 18 10.61 10.44 -17.61
N MET A 19 11.41 11.22 -16.86
CA MET A 19 11.48 11.12 -15.42
C MET A 19 10.11 11.40 -14.81
N ALA A 20 9.70 10.58 -13.84
CA ALA A 20 8.50 10.81 -13.05
C ALA A 20 8.88 11.40 -11.70
N ARG A 21 8.24 12.50 -11.32
CA ARG A 21 8.47 13.13 -10.02
C ARG A 21 7.20 12.99 -9.18
N LEU A 22 7.37 12.49 -7.97
CA LEU A 22 6.29 12.33 -7.01
C LEU A 22 6.56 13.21 -5.80
N ASP A 23 5.65 14.13 -5.52
CA ASP A 23 5.74 15.03 -4.38
C ASP A 23 4.86 14.53 -3.25
N PHE A 24 5.43 14.44 -2.05
CA PHE A 24 4.71 13.97 -0.86
C PHE A 24 4.70 15.08 0.19
N SER A 25 3.56 15.27 0.83
CA SER A 25 3.41 16.30 1.87
C SER A 25 3.88 15.82 3.24
N THR A 26 4.02 14.50 3.42
CA THR A 26 4.52 13.91 4.67
C THR A 26 5.51 12.81 4.36
N SER A 27 6.05 12.17 5.40
CA SER A 27 6.94 11.02 5.22
C SER A 27 6.20 9.76 4.75
N GLN A 28 4.87 9.75 4.77
CA GLN A 28 4.10 8.61 4.28
C GLN A 28 4.15 8.52 2.76
N ARG A 29 4.59 7.38 2.24
CA ARG A 29 4.71 7.15 0.80
C ARG A 29 3.54 6.37 0.24
N ILE A 30 3.05 5.38 1.00
CA ILE A 30 1.98 4.50 0.54
C ILE A 30 0.88 4.42 1.59
N GLU A 31 -0.29 3.95 1.15
CA GLU A 31 -1.38 3.56 2.03
C GLU A 31 -1.85 2.17 1.63
N ILE A 32 -2.28 1.39 2.62
CA ILE A 32 -2.82 0.05 2.39
C ILE A 32 -4.16 -0.03 3.11
N LEU A 33 -5.20 -0.36 2.35
CA LEU A 33 -6.55 -0.53 2.88
C LEU A 33 -6.94 -1.99 2.79
N THR A 34 -7.59 -2.50 3.82
CA THR A 34 -8.20 -3.82 3.79
C THR A 34 -9.71 -3.65 3.79
N LYS A 35 -10.37 -4.27 2.81
CA LYS A 35 -11.82 -4.19 2.64
C LYS A 35 -12.44 -5.57 2.80
N ASN A 36 -13.65 -5.60 3.35
CA ASN A 36 -14.42 -6.84 3.42
C ASN A 36 -15.17 -7.10 2.11
N SER A 37 -15.92 -8.20 2.05
CA SER A 37 -16.67 -8.58 0.85
C SER A 37 -17.77 -7.59 0.48
N ALA A 38 -18.19 -6.75 1.42
CA ALA A 38 -19.17 -5.70 1.16
C ALA A 38 -18.52 -4.39 0.65
N GLY A 39 -17.19 -4.36 0.54
CA GLY A 39 -16.47 -3.17 0.09
C GLY A 39 -16.16 -2.16 1.20
N ALA A 40 -16.45 -2.50 2.46
CA ALA A 40 -16.17 -1.60 3.57
C ALA A 40 -14.72 -1.74 4.02
N VAL A 41 -14.07 -0.60 4.30
CA VAL A 41 -12.70 -0.59 4.84
C VAL A 41 -12.75 -1.04 6.30
N ILE A 42 -12.09 -2.15 6.61
CA ILE A 42 -12.03 -2.68 7.97
C ILE A 42 -10.70 -2.41 8.64
N ASP A 43 -9.67 -2.05 7.86
CA ASP A 43 -8.36 -1.72 8.41
C ASP A 43 -7.63 -0.78 7.46
N ARG A 44 -6.84 0.10 8.07
CA ARG A 44 -5.99 1.04 7.34
C ARG A 44 -4.60 0.96 7.93
N TRP A 45 -3.62 0.62 7.09
CA TRP A 45 -2.24 0.39 7.53
C TRP A 45 -1.66 1.59 8.28
N SER A 46 -2.02 2.81 7.92
CA SER A 46 -1.46 4.01 8.53
C SER A 46 -2.04 4.33 9.92
N ASP A 47 -3.13 3.68 10.34
CA ASP A 47 -3.83 4.06 11.57
C ASP A 47 -2.98 3.89 12.84
N ASP A 48 -2.11 2.89 12.88
CA ASP A 48 -1.26 2.64 14.02
C ASP A 48 0.20 3.04 13.77
N ARG A 49 0.42 3.96 12.83
CA ARG A 49 1.76 4.44 12.48
C ARG A 49 1.81 5.95 12.54
N SER A 50 3.00 6.46 12.84
CA SER A 50 3.24 7.89 12.88
C SER A 50 4.12 8.30 11.70
N PHE A 51 3.76 9.40 11.07
CA PHE A 51 4.52 9.96 9.96
C PHE A 51 4.94 11.39 10.29
N GLN A 52 6.12 11.77 9.80
CA GLN A 52 6.62 13.12 10.01
C GLN A 52 5.94 14.09 9.04
N PRO A 53 5.63 15.32 9.48
CA PRO A 53 5.09 16.36 8.59
C PRO A 53 6.20 16.97 7.77
N GLN A 54 6.94 16.14 7.05
CA GLN A 54 8.09 16.54 6.26
C GLN A 54 7.84 16.22 4.81
N GLU A 55 7.87 17.26 3.98
CA GLU A 55 7.72 17.08 2.54
C GLU A 55 8.89 16.29 1.97
N GLY A 56 8.61 15.50 0.95
CA GLY A 56 9.62 14.72 0.27
C GLY A 56 9.32 14.59 -1.21
N ILE A 57 10.37 14.29 -1.96
CA ILE A 57 10.27 14.09 -3.40
C ILE A 57 10.87 12.74 -3.73
N VAL A 58 10.14 11.94 -4.52
CA VAL A 58 10.63 10.68 -5.07
C VAL A 58 10.68 10.82 -6.58
N VAL A 59 11.83 10.49 -7.16
CA VAL A 59 12.03 10.55 -8.61
C VAL A 59 12.22 9.15 -9.12
N ILE A 60 11.46 8.79 -10.16
CA ILE A 60 11.59 7.51 -10.84
C ILE A 60 12.05 7.80 -12.27
N ASN A 61 13.30 7.44 -12.58
CA ASN A 61 13.82 7.63 -13.92
C ASN A 61 13.22 6.60 -14.89
N PRO A 62 13.33 6.84 -16.21
CA PRO A 62 12.83 5.86 -17.18
C PRO A 62 13.40 4.45 -16.91
N ASN A 63 12.51 3.46 -16.94
CA ASN A 63 12.82 2.05 -16.68
C ASN A 63 13.23 1.72 -15.24
N GLU A 64 13.25 2.71 -14.35
CA GLU A 64 13.45 2.44 -12.93
C GLU A 64 12.18 1.93 -12.27
N ARG A 65 12.37 1.15 -11.21
CA ARG A 65 11.30 0.63 -10.38
C ARG A 65 11.59 0.97 -8.92
N ILE A 66 10.57 1.41 -8.21
CA ILE A 66 10.63 1.51 -6.75
C ILE A 66 9.72 0.44 -6.14
N GLU A 67 10.10 -0.04 -4.97
CA GLU A 67 9.36 -1.10 -4.30
C GLU A 67 9.19 -0.77 -2.83
N TYR A 68 7.97 -0.95 -2.34
CA TYR A 68 7.64 -0.80 -0.93
C TYR A 68 7.17 -2.14 -0.40
N ARG A 69 7.74 -2.56 0.73
CA ARG A 69 7.38 -3.82 1.39
C ARG A 69 6.89 -3.50 2.78
N GLU A 70 5.67 -3.91 3.07
CA GLU A 70 5.06 -3.68 4.37
C GLU A 70 4.29 -4.90 4.82
N LYS A 71 3.99 -4.94 6.11
CA LYS A 71 3.20 -6.02 6.68
C LYS A 71 1.87 -5.48 7.17
N ILE A 72 0.80 -6.22 6.92
CA ILE A 72 -0.52 -5.90 7.44
C ILE A 72 -0.95 -7.02 8.39
N SER A 73 -1.71 -6.64 9.42
CA SER A 73 -2.24 -7.60 10.37
C SER A 73 -3.51 -8.24 9.83
N THR A 74 -3.64 -9.54 10.01
CA THR A 74 -4.88 -10.26 9.70
C THR A 74 -5.66 -10.60 10.98
N ARG A 75 -5.28 -9.99 12.11
CA ARG A 75 -5.84 -10.32 13.42
C ARG A 75 -7.34 -10.12 13.47
N ASP A 76 -7.85 -9.09 12.82
CA ASP A 76 -9.28 -8.77 12.83
C ASP A 76 -10.03 -9.41 11.68
N MET A 77 -9.39 -10.28 10.92
CA MET A 77 -10.00 -10.97 9.79
C MET A 77 -10.49 -12.35 10.22
N LYS A 78 -11.59 -12.77 9.62
CA LYS A 78 -12.13 -14.11 9.86
C LYS A 78 -11.54 -15.11 8.88
N HIS A 79 -11.17 -16.27 9.38
CA HIS A 79 -10.62 -17.34 8.55
C HIS A 79 -11.63 -17.80 7.51
N GLY A 80 -11.16 -18.00 6.31
CA GLY A 80 -11.99 -18.51 5.23
C GLY A 80 -12.87 -17.45 4.55
N GLN A 81 -12.89 -16.21 5.05
CA GLN A 81 -13.63 -15.13 4.40
C GLN A 81 -12.75 -14.40 3.40
N ALA A 82 -13.38 -13.90 2.35
CA ALA A 82 -12.68 -13.16 1.31
C ALA A 82 -12.56 -11.68 1.69
N TYR A 83 -11.36 -11.15 1.53
CA TYR A 83 -11.04 -9.75 1.72
C TYR A 83 -10.31 -9.24 0.51
N GLU A 84 -10.24 -7.92 0.40
CA GLU A 84 -9.49 -7.26 -0.66
C GLU A 84 -8.48 -6.31 -0.03
N VAL A 85 -7.23 -6.42 -0.47
CA VAL A 85 -6.15 -5.53 -0.04
C VAL A 85 -5.85 -4.58 -1.17
N GLU A 86 -5.90 -3.28 -0.88
CA GLU A 86 -5.64 -2.22 -1.85
C GLU A 86 -4.45 -1.40 -1.39
N ALA A 87 -3.42 -1.34 -2.23
CA ALA A 87 -2.22 -0.53 -1.97
C ALA A 87 -2.16 0.60 -2.99
N MET A 88 -1.76 1.78 -2.53
CA MET A 88 -1.73 2.96 -3.38
C MET A 88 -0.63 3.92 -2.92
N LEU A 89 -0.21 4.81 -3.84
CA LEU A 89 0.65 5.93 -3.48
C LEU A 89 -0.17 6.98 -2.74
N LYS A 90 0.42 7.52 -1.67
CA LYS A 90 -0.27 8.53 -0.88
C LYS A 90 -0.49 9.84 -1.65
N THR A 91 0.42 10.15 -2.56
CA THR A 91 0.34 11.39 -3.35
C THR A 91 -0.59 11.26 -4.56
N ASP A 92 -0.79 10.05 -5.06
CA ASP A 92 -1.64 9.81 -6.24
C ASP A 92 -2.39 8.49 -6.09
N PRO A 93 -3.66 8.55 -5.63
CA PRO A 93 -4.47 7.34 -5.43
C PRO A 93 -4.77 6.57 -6.71
N ASP A 94 -4.55 7.16 -7.89
CA ASP A 94 -4.75 6.45 -9.15
C ASP A 94 -3.71 5.36 -9.36
N PHE A 95 -2.55 5.43 -8.69
CA PHE A 95 -1.56 4.37 -8.68
C PHE A 95 -1.88 3.35 -7.61
N ARG A 96 -2.99 2.65 -7.75
CA ARG A 96 -3.43 1.65 -6.78
C ARG A 96 -3.52 0.28 -7.40
N LEU A 97 -3.25 -0.73 -6.56
CA LEU A 97 -3.38 -2.13 -6.91
C LEU A 97 -4.29 -2.81 -5.88
N GLN A 98 -5.12 -3.72 -6.36
CA GLN A 98 -6.03 -4.48 -5.52
C GLN A 98 -5.75 -5.97 -5.70
N LYS A 99 -5.73 -6.71 -4.59
CA LYS A 99 -5.58 -8.16 -4.63
C LYS A 99 -6.50 -8.81 -3.61
N PRO A 100 -7.07 -9.97 -3.94
CA PRO A 100 -7.87 -10.71 -2.98
C PRO A 100 -6.99 -11.34 -1.91
N LEU A 101 -7.54 -11.47 -0.72
CA LEU A 101 -6.89 -12.12 0.41
C LEU A 101 -7.90 -12.95 1.17
N THR A 102 -7.59 -14.21 1.39
CA THR A 102 -8.40 -15.09 2.24
C THR A 102 -7.50 -15.63 3.35
N PRO A 103 -7.66 -15.16 4.59
CA PRO A 103 -6.85 -15.65 5.71
C PRO A 103 -7.14 -17.13 5.99
N ARG A 104 -6.11 -17.85 6.32
CA ARG A 104 -6.20 -19.27 6.67
C ARG A 104 -6.17 -19.50 8.17
#